data_02665f1e7aa1b5b8c00500ebca6095bd
#
_entry.id   02665f1e7aa1b5b8c00500ebca6095bd
#
_cell.length_a   1.000
_cell.length_b   1.000
_cell.length_c   1.000
_cell.angle_alpha   90.00
_cell.angle_beta   90.00
_cell.angle_gamma   90.00
#
_symmetry.space_group_name_H-M   'P 1'
#
loop_
_entity.id
_entity.type
_entity.pdbx_description
1 polymer ?
#
loop_
_entity_poly.entity_id
_entity_poly.type
_entity_poly.pdbx_seq_one_letter_code
_entity_poly.pdbx_strand_id
1 'polypeptide(L)'
;MATCAFLGLGVMGGPMARHLSQKGHQVGVWNRSPEKIRAWLEKGGSGEAKFLPQITDGVEFIFFCLGDDPDVEDVFGKIETSLKPGQIVIDHTTGSAGLARDLAKRSAAKGASFIDAPVSGGQAGAENGQLTVMAGGDPAAFAKAEPVMRAFSKQITLIGESGAGQLAKSVNQICIAGVVQGIAEGLHFARKNGLEEAKVIEAISKGAAQSWQMENRWKTMVEGRFDFGFAVDWMRKDLRIALDAARKSGASLPLTALVDQFYADVQAEGHGRWDTSSLISRLNR
;
A
#
# COMPACT_ATOMS: atom_id res chain seq x y z
N MET A 1 4.70 25.47 -0.08
CA MET A 1 5.82 24.74 0.57
C MET A 1 5.30 24.32 1.92
N ALA A 2 5.40 23.04 2.28
CA ALA A 2 4.93 22.50 3.57
C ALA A 2 6.09 21.88 4.32
N THR A 3 5.96 21.78 5.65
CA THR A 3 6.87 21.06 6.52
C THR A 3 6.34 19.68 6.83
N CYS A 4 7.11 18.63 6.53
CA CYS A 4 6.68 17.24 6.57
C CYS A 4 7.63 16.39 7.43
N ALA A 5 7.06 15.43 8.15
CA ALA A 5 7.77 14.27 8.68
C ALA A 5 7.35 13.03 7.87
N PHE A 6 8.30 12.17 7.49
CA PHE A 6 8.00 10.92 6.81
C PHE A 6 8.59 9.72 7.57
N LEU A 7 7.73 8.85 8.06
CA LEU A 7 8.07 7.72 8.91
C LEU A 7 7.88 6.42 8.14
N GLY A 8 9.00 5.73 7.87
CA GLY A 8 9.04 4.50 7.10
C GLY A 8 9.56 4.69 5.67
N LEU A 9 10.84 4.30 5.44
CA LEU A 9 11.55 4.43 4.18
C LEU A 9 11.72 3.06 3.49
N GLY A 10 10.62 2.30 3.45
CA GLY A 10 10.55 1.05 2.69
C GLY A 10 10.48 1.29 1.17
N VAL A 11 10.18 0.21 0.42
CA VAL A 11 10.07 0.25 -1.05
C VAL A 11 9.01 1.23 -1.56
N MET A 12 8.00 1.54 -0.74
CA MET A 12 6.96 2.51 -1.05
C MET A 12 7.30 3.89 -0.46
N GLY A 13 7.55 3.96 0.86
CA GLY A 13 7.73 5.22 1.58
C GLY A 13 8.99 5.99 1.17
N GLY A 14 10.08 5.31 0.84
CA GLY A 14 11.31 5.96 0.39
C GLY A 14 11.13 6.81 -0.87
N PRO A 15 10.56 6.27 -1.98
CA PRO A 15 10.20 7.07 -3.14
C PRO A 15 9.21 8.19 -2.85
N MET A 16 8.16 7.94 -2.04
CA MET A 16 7.17 8.96 -1.68
C MET A 16 7.81 10.15 -0.97
N ALA A 17 8.66 9.89 0.05
CA ALA A 17 9.40 10.93 0.77
C ALA A 17 10.34 11.72 -0.18
N ARG A 18 10.96 11.05 -1.17
CA ARG A 18 11.80 11.70 -2.16
C ARG A 18 11.00 12.63 -3.07
N HIS A 19 9.84 12.21 -3.53
CA HIS A 19 8.96 13.07 -4.32
C HIS A 19 8.54 14.33 -3.55
N LEU A 20 8.23 14.22 -2.25
CA LEU A 20 7.95 15.39 -1.42
C LEU A 20 9.12 16.38 -1.43
N SER A 21 10.34 15.91 -1.17
CA SER A 21 11.53 16.78 -1.15
C SER A 21 11.82 17.40 -2.52
N GLN A 22 11.67 16.62 -3.62
CA GLN A 22 11.85 17.11 -5.00
C GLN A 22 10.81 18.17 -5.41
N LYS A 23 9.63 18.15 -4.80
CA LYS A 23 8.58 19.18 -4.99
C LYS A 23 8.77 20.41 -4.10
N GLY A 24 9.89 20.48 -3.37
CA GLY A 24 10.27 21.65 -2.57
C GLY A 24 9.68 21.67 -1.16
N HIS A 25 9.08 20.57 -0.67
CA HIS A 25 8.69 20.46 0.74
C HIS A 25 9.91 20.22 1.63
N GLN A 26 9.87 20.75 2.86
CA GLN A 26 10.87 20.43 3.88
C GLN A 26 10.50 19.07 4.49
N VAL A 27 11.39 18.09 4.42
CA VAL A 27 11.09 16.72 4.82
C VAL A 27 12.08 16.25 5.90
N GLY A 28 11.58 16.03 7.11
CA GLY A 28 12.27 15.23 8.12
C GLY A 28 11.94 13.75 7.87
N VAL A 29 12.92 12.85 8.02
CA VAL A 29 12.72 11.43 7.79
C VAL A 29 13.11 10.58 8.99
N TRP A 30 12.37 9.50 9.20
CA TRP A 30 12.68 8.48 10.19
C TRP A 30 12.43 7.08 9.64
N ASN A 31 13.28 6.15 10.05
CA ASN A 31 13.06 4.73 9.83
C ASN A 31 13.65 3.93 10.99
N ARG A 32 13.02 2.81 11.37
CA ARG A 32 13.51 1.93 12.43
C ARG A 32 14.94 1.43 12.18
N SER A 33 15.26 1.16 10.91
CA SER A 33 16.60 0.75 10.46
C SER A 33 17.37 1.96 9.92
N PRO A 34 18.44 2.44 10.58
CA PRO A 34 19.19 3.63 10.16
C PRO A 34 19.85 3.50 8.79
N GLU A 35 20.21 2.29 8.37
CA GLU A 35 20.78 2.01 7.05
C GLU A 35 19.82 2.39 5.90
N LYS A 36 18.51 2.30 6.11
CA LYS A 36 17.53 2.74 5.11
C LYS A 36 17.50 4.26 4.95
N ILE A 37 17.78 5.01 6.00
CA ILE A 37 17.92 6.47 5.92
C ILE A 37 19.15 6.82 5.07
N ARG A 38 20.29 6.17 5.33
CA ARG A 38 21.52 6.36 4.53
C ARG A 38 21.28 6.03 3.06
N ALA A 39 20.71 4.86 2.76
CA ALA A 39 20.37 4.47 1.41
C ALA A 39 19.38 5.42 0.71
N TRP A 40 18.47 6.04 1.47
CA TRP A 40 17.54 7.03 0.94
C TRP A 40 18.24 8.33 0.56
N LEU A 41 19.18 8.82 1.40
CA LEU A 41 20.01 9.99 1.10
C LEU A 41 20.91 9.77 -0.11
N GLU A 42 21.57 8.60 -0.21
CA GLU A 42 22.41 8.21 -1.36
C GLU A 42 21.62 8.18 -2.68
N LYS A 43 20.33 7.86 -2.64
CA LYS A 43 19.42 7.87 -3.80
C LYS A 43 18.82 9.25 -4.11
N GLY A 44 19.42 10.32 -3.61
CA GLY A 44 19.01 11.70 -3.89
C GLY A 44 17.83 12.19 -3.05
N GLY A 45 17.56 11.56 -1.92
CA GLY A 45 16.68 12.12 -0.90
C GLY A 45 17.34 13.35 -0.27
N SER A 46 16.63 14.46 -0.22
CA SER A 46 17.07 15.68 0.48
C SER A 46 16.15 15.91 1.69
N GLY A 47 16.67 15.68 2.88
CA GLY A 47 15.92 15.81 4.12
C GLY A 47 16.81 15.55 5.31
N GLU A 48 16.28 15.81 6.50
CA GLU A 48 16.99 15.64 7.75
C GLU A 48 16.55 14.35 8.45
N ALA A 49 17.51 13.50 8.84
CA ALA A 49 17.24 12.36 9.70
C ALA A 49 16.91 12.85 11.12
N LYS A 50 15.74 12.48 11.64
CA LYS A 50 15.29 12.88 12.98
C LYS A 50 14.93 11.65 13.82
N PHE A 51 14.93 11.81 15.12
CA PHE A 51 14.52 10.80 16.08
C PHE A 51 13.07 11.04 16.55
N LEU A 52 12.40 9.96 16.96
CA LEU A 52 11.10 10.07 17.64
C LEU A 52 11.29 10.51 19.09
N PRO A 53 10.44 11.39 19.66
CA PRO A 53 9.30 12.05 19.03
C PRO A 53 9.61 13.38 18.33
N GLN A 54 10.87 13.86 18.34
CA GLN A 54 11.27 15.20 17.86
C GLN A 54 10.96 15.44 16.39
N ILE A 55 10.74 14.38 15.62
CA ILE A 55 10.39 14.48 14.21
C ILE A 55 9.07 15.24 13.97
N THR A 56 8.19 15.31 14.99
CA THR A 56 6.91 16.03 14.90
C THR A 56 7.04 17.52 15.15
N ASP A 57 8.21 18.00 15.61
CA ASP A 57 8.40 19.40 15.94
C ASP A 57 8.47 20.30 14.71
N GLY A 58 7.59 21.31 14.68
CA GLY A 58 7.54 22.31 13.61
C GLY A 58 7.03 21.78 12.26
N VAL A 59 6.42 20.59 12.21
CA VAL A 59 5.85 20.05 10.97
C VAL A 59 4.33 20.21 10.94
N GLU A 60 3.79 20.35 9.72
CA GLU A 60 2.36 20.41 9.47
C GLU A 60 1.79 19.02 9.18
N PHE A 61 2.55 18.18 8.46
CA PHE A 61 2.13 16.87 7.99
C PHE A 61 3.07 15.76 8.47
N ILE A 62 2.49 14.67 8.97
CA ILE A 62 3.23 13.51 9.48
C ILE A 62 2.77 12.30 8.69
N PHE A 63 3.61 11.81 7.80
CA PHE A 63 3.32 10.68 6.91
C PHE A 63 3.84 9.37 7.48
N PHE A 64 3.02 8.35 7.48
CA PHE A 64 3.39 6.96 7.79
C PHE A 64 3.35 6.10 6.52
N CYS A 65 4.34 5.21 6.37
CA CYS A 65 4.31 4.13 5.39
C CYS A 65 5.07 2.93 5.96
N LEU A 66 4.38 2.16 6.80
CA LEU A 66 4.94 1.13 7.67
C LEU A 66 4.53 -0.30 7.21
N GLY A 67 4.60 -1.27 8.10
CA GLY A 67 4.33 -2.68 7.77
C GLY A 67 2.87 -3.11 7.96
N ASP A 68 2.42 -3.17 9.21
CA ASP A 68 1.08 -3.65 9.61
C ASP A 68 0.59 -2.84 10.82
N ASP A 69 -0.62 -3.10 11.31
CA ASP A 69 -1.23 -2.44 12.47
C ASP A 69 -0.30 -2.33 13.69
N PRO A 70 0.43 -3.38 14.12
CA PRO A 70 1.36 -3.28 15.25
C PRO A 70 2.50 -2.27 15.02
N ASP A 71 3.02 -2.17 13.80
CA ASP A 71 4.07 -1.20 13.48
C ASP A 71 3.52 0.24 13.52
N VAL A 72 2.30 0.45 13.03
CA VAL A 72 1.62 1.77 13.07
C VAL A 72 1.33 2.18 14.51
N GLU A 73 0.78 1.27 15.32
CA GLU A 73 0.49 1.51 16.74
C GLU A 73 1.76 1.86 17.53
N ASP A 74 2.85 1.09 17.35
CA ASP A 74 4.13 1.34 18.02
C ASP A 74 4.70 2.72 17.70
N VAL A 75 4.70 3.09 16.40
CA VAL A 75 5.24 4.38 15.95
C VAL A 75 4.34 5.53 16.38
N PHE A 76 3.01 5.39 16.23
CA PHE A 76 2.06 6.40 16.67
C PHE A 76 2.16 6.65 18.18
N GLY A 77 2.21 5.59 18.99
CA GLY A 77 2.35 5.70 20.45
C GLY A 77 3.59 6.49 20.88
N LYS A 78 4.69 6.40 20.12
CA LYS A 78 5.93 7.15 20.39
C LYS A 78 5.84 8.65 20.07
N ILE A 79 4.92 9.06 19.20
CA ILE A 79 4.74 10.46 18.82
C ILE A 79 3.46 11.10 19.39
N GLU A 80 2.53 10.31 19.88
CA GLU A 80 1.20 10.76 20.29
C GLU A 80 1.24 11.92 21.30
N THR A 81 2.16 11.84 22.29
CA THR A 81 2.29 12.88 23.32
C THR A 81 2.91 14.18 22.81
N SER A 82 3.58 14.14 21.66
CA SER A 82 4.20 15.29 21.01
C SER A 82 3.33 15.93 19.93
N LEU A 83 2.20 15.30 19.57
CA LEU A 83 1.25 15.88 18.61
C LEU A 83 0.72 17.23 19.10
N LYS A 84 0.60 18.17 18.18
CA LYS A 84 0.14 19.53 18.43
C LYS A 84 -1.12 19.87 17.64
N PRO A 85 -1.94 20.80 18.14
CA PRO A 85 -3.11 21.28 17.41
C PRO A 85 -2.77 21.73 15.98
N GLY A 86 -3.60 21.33 15.03
CA GLY A 86 -3.46 21.69 13.62
C GLY A 86 -2.56 20.76 12.80
N GLN A 87 -1.79 19.86 13.41
CA GLN A 87 -1.04 18.84 12.68
C GLN A 87 -1.96 17.80 12.03
N ILE A 88 -1.53 17.24 10.91
CA ILE A 88 -2.27 16.18 10.21
C ILE A 88 -1.37 14.95 10.08
N VAL A 89 -1.78 13.85 10.70
CA VAL A 89 -1.16 12.52 10.53
C VAL A 89 -1.82 11.85 9.35
N ILE A 90 -1.03 11.32 8.42
CA ILE A 90 -1.48 10.68 7.18
C ILE A 90 -0.84 9.30 7.11
N ASP A 91 -1.65 8.25 7.22
CA ASP A 91 -1.16 6.87 7.21
C ASP A 91 -1.40 6.20 5.86
N HIS A 92 -0.32 5.98 5.13
CA HIS A 92 -0.31 5.24 3.86
C HIS A 92 -0.13 3.72 4.03
N THR A 93 0.02 3.26 5.26
CA THR A 93 0.10 1.82 5.55
C THR A 93 -1.24 1.16 5.26
N THR A 94 -1.22 0.00 4.63
CA THR A 94 -2.43 -0.84 4.56
C THR A 94 -2.63 -1.53 5.90
N GLY A 95 -3.64 -1.08 6.63
CA GLY A 95 -4.00 -1.53 7.97
C GLY A 95 -5.50 -1.73 8.14
N SER A 96 -5.93 -1.97 9.38
CA SER A 96 -7.34 -2.14 9.69
C SER A 96 -8.08 -0.80 9.82
N ALA A 97 -9.33 -0.77 9.35
CA ALA A 97 -10.21 0.38 9.56
C ALA A 97 -10.50 0.63 11.06
N GLY A 98 -10.37 -0.40 11.90
CA GLY A 98 -10.51 -0.28 13.35
C GLY A 98 -9.41 0.58 13.96
N LEU A 99 -8.16 0.28 13.64
CA LEU A 99 -7.00 1.08 14.06
C LEU A 99 -7.08 2.51 13.54
N ALA A 100 -7.40 2.70 12.26
CA ALA A 100 -7.54 4.03 11.68
C ALA A 100 -8.54 4.92 12.44
N ARG A 101 -9.69 4.36 12.84
CA ARG A 101 -10.69 5.07 13.65
C ARG A 101 -10.20 5.37 15.06
N ASP A 102 -9.44 4.47 15.68
CA ASP A 102 -8.86 4.70 17.00
C ASP A 102 -7.82 5.81 16.95
N LEU A 103 -6.89 5.75 16.00
CA LEU A 103 -5.86 6.77 15.83
C LEU A 103 -6.45 8.14 15.49
N ALA A 104 -7.56 8.19 14.74
CA ALA A 104 -8.30 9.43 14.48
C ALA A 104 -8.82 10.06 15.77
N LYS A 105 -9.43 9.26 16.68
CA LYS A 105 -9.91 9.73 17.99
C LYS A 105 -8.76 10.23 18.87
N ARG A 106 -7.67 9.48 18.92
CA ARG A 106 -6.48 9.83 19.72
C ARG A 106 -5.81 11.10 19.20
N SER A 107 -5.71 11.25 17.87
CA SER A 107 -5.21 12.49 17.24
C SER A 107 -6.10 13.70 17.58
N ALA A 108 -7.42 13.54 17.46
CA ALA A 108 -8.38 14.60 17.79
C ALA A 108 -8.29 15.04 19.25
N ALA A 109 -8.02 14.12 20.19
CA ALA A 109 -7.78 14.45 21.61
C ALA A 109 -6.56 15.35 21.83
N LYS A 110 -5.65 15.44 20.85
CA LYS A 110 -4.47 16.34 20.82
C LYS A 110 -4.70 17.59 19.95
N GLY A 111 -5.91 17.77 19.39
CA GLY A 111 -6.21 18.84 18.42
C GLY A 111 -5.58 18.63 17.05
N ALA A 112 -5.05 17.44 16.78
CA ALA A 112 -4.53 17.02 15.48
C ALA A 112 -5.61 16.27 14.68
N SER A 113 -5.39 16.11 13.38
CA SER A 113 -6.24 15.30 12.51
C SER A 113 -5.52 14.02 12.08
N PHE A 114 -6.29 12.98 11.73
CA PHE A 114 -5.77 11.74 11.18
C PHE A 114 -6.49 11.40 9.87
N ILE A 115 -5.72 10.97 8.85
CA ILE A 115 -6.22 10.51 7.56
C ILE A 115 -5.62 9.14 7.30
N ASP A 116 -6.46 8.13 7.15
CA ASP A 116 -6.04 6.85 6.58
C ASP A 116 -6.04 6.97 5.05
N ALA A 117 -4.88 6.75 4.45
CA ALA A 117 -4.64 7.05 3.04
C ALA A 117 -3.83 5.94 2.34
N PRO A 118 -4.22 4.66 2.46
CA PRO A 118 -3.51 3.59 1.79
C PRO A 118 -3.45 3.80 0.28
N VAL A 119 -2.42 3.20 -0.34
CA VAL A 119 -2.08 3.45 -1.74
C VAL A 119 -2.17 2.20 -2.60
N SER A 120 -2.37 2.40 -3.90
CA SER A 120 -2.25 1.39 -4.95
C SER A 120 -1.33 1.89 -6.07
N GLY A 121 -0.66 0.96 -6.78
CA GLY A 121 0.30 1.25 -7.85
C GLY A 121 1.64 0.52 -7.69
N GLY A 122 1.86 -0.13 -6.52
CA GLY A 122 3.08 -0.89 -6.22
C GLY A 122 4.35 -0.03 -6.24
N GLN A 123 5.49 -0.70 -6.22
CA GLN A 123 6.81 -0.05 -6.22
C GLN A 123 6.99 0.89 -7.43
N ALA A 124 6.64 0.43 -8.63
CA ALA A 124 6.76 1.25 -9.84
C ALA A 124 5.91 2.53 -9.77
N GLY A 125 4.68 2.43 -9.23
CA GLY A 125 3.82 3.59 -9.00
C GLY A 125 4.44 4.58 -8.00
N ALA A 126 5.06 4.09 -6.93
CA ALA A 126 5.74 4.93 -5.95
C ALA A 126 6.97 5.62 -6.55
N GLU A 127 7.82 4.87 -7.28
CA GLU A 127 9.03 5.39 -7.93
C GLU A 127 8.73 6.46 -8.97
N ASN A 128 7.62 6.32 -9.71
CA ASN A 128 7.22 7.23 -10.77
C ASN A 128 6.28 8.37 -10.29
N GLY A 129 5.94 8.45 -9.01
CA GLY A 129 4.99 9.44 -8.50
C GLY A 129 3.56 9.26 -9.05
N GLN A 130 3.14 8.04 -9.35
CA GLN A 130 1.89 7.69 -10.03
C GLN A 130 0.95 6.83 -9.17
N LEU A 131 1.03 6.98 -7.85
CA LEU A 131 0.17 6.24 -6.94
C LEU A 131 -1.29 6.70 -7.03
N THR A 132 -2.19 5.78 -6.68
CA THR A 132 -3.59 6.09 -6.37
C THR A 132 -3.76 6.03 -4.87
N VAL A 133 -4.33 7.08 -4.28
CA VAL A 133 -4.58 7.21 -2.83
C VAL A 133 -6.08 7.08 -2.56
N MET A 134 -6.43 6.21 -1.64
CA MET A 134 -7.80 6.03 -1.13
C MET A 134 -7.84 6.61 0.29
N ALA A 135 -8.44 7.78 0.48
CA ALA A 135 -8.40 8.48 1.75
C ALA A 135 -9.70 8.34 2.55
N GLY A 136 -9.56 8.24 3.88
CA GLY A 136 -10.65 8.37 4.83
C GLY A 136 -10.27 9.37 5.92
N GLY A 137 -11.21 10.23 6.33
CA GLY A 137 -10.96 11.21 7.38
C GLY A 137 -11.78 12.48 7.25
N ASP A 138 -11.42 13.49 8.05
CA ASP A 138 -12.08 14.80 8.03
C ASP A 138 -11.86 15.52 6.69
N PRO A 139 -12.91 16.03 6.02
CA PRO A 139 -12.80 16.68 4.73
C PRO A 139 -11.92 17.95 4.74
N ALA A 140 -11.90 18.70 5.84
CA ALA A 140 -11.10 19.93 5.93
C ALA A 140 -9.61 19.60 6.10
N ALA A 141 -9.28 18.55 6.87
CA ALA A 141 -7.92 18.03 6.96
C ALA A 141 -7.47 17.44 5.61
N PHE A 142 -8.34 16.68 4.95
CA PHE A 142 -8.06 16.13 3.62
C PHE A 142 -7.77 17.23 2.60
N ALA A 143 -8.55 18.29 2.54
CA ALA A 143 -8.35 19.40 1.60
C ALA A 143 -6.98 20.10 1.76
N LYS A 144 -6.42 20.10 3.00
CA LYS A 144 -5.06 20.59 3.26
C LYS A 144 -3.98 19.59 2.85
N ALA A 145 -4.22 18.29 3.06
CA ALA A 145 -3.26 17.22 2.78
C ALA A 145 -3.17 16.84 1.29
N GLU A 146 -4.27 16.92 0.56
CA GLU A 146 -4.35 16.50 -0.85
C GLU A 146 -3.29 17.16 -1.73
N PRO A 147 -3.07 18.50 -1.72
CA PRO A 147 -2.05 19.14 -2.54
C PRO A 147 -0.63 18.64 -2.25
N VAL A 148 -0.35 18.21 -1.01
CA VAL A 148 0.95 17.67 -0.61
C VAL A 148 1.10 16.23 -1.11
N MET A 149 0.07 15.39 -0.98
CA MET A 149 0.06 14.02 -1.48
C MET A 149 0.17 13.92 -3.01
N ARG A 150 -0.19 14.97 -3.75
CA ARG A 150 0.00 15.03 -5.22
C ARG A 150 1.47 14.98 -5.65
N ALA A 151 2.41 15.18 -4.74
CA ALA A 151 3.83 15.03 -5.03
C ALA A 151 4.18 13.60 -5.54
N PHE A 152 3.48 12.57 -5.05
CA PHE A 152 3.76 11.15 -5.35
C PHE A 152 2.54 10.39 -5.90
N SER A 153 1.44 11.08 -6.22
CA SER A 153 0.21 10.40 -6.65
C SER A 153 -0.44 11.10 -7.86
N LYS A 154 -1.02 10.28 -8.74
CA LYS A 154 -1.80 10.74 -9.90
C LYS A 154 -3.29 10.90 -9.58
N GLN A 155 -3.80 10.11 -8.63
CA GLN A 155 -5.22 10.09 -8.24
C GLN A 155 -5.32 10.04 -6.72
N ILE A 156 -6.16 10.91 -6.15
CA ILE A 156 -6.45 10.94 -4.72
C ILE A 156 -7.96 11.08 -4.58
N THR A 157 -8.57 10.21 -3.77
CA THR A 157 -10.03 10.22 -3.58
C THR A 157 -10.34 10.12 -2.10
N LEU A 158 -11.09 11.09 -1.57
CA LEU A 158 -11.70 10.97 -0.25
C LEU A 158 -12.94 10.07 -0.37
N ILE A 159 -12.89 8.91 0.29
CA ILE A 159 -13.94 7.88 0.23
C ILE A 159 -15.03 8.16 1.26
N GLY A 160 -14.64 8.66 2.46
CA GLY A 160 -15.56 8.91 3.55
C GLY A 160 -14.83 9.25 4.84
N GLU A 161 -15.46 8.97 5.98
CA GLU A 161 -14.90 9.18 7.31
C GLU A 161 -13.69 8.26 7.58
N SER A 162 -13.01 8.47 8.71
CA SER A 162 -11.86 7.67 9.13
C SER A 162 -12.13 6.17 9.08
N GLY A 163 -11.22 5.43 8.46
CA GLY A 163 -11.30 4.00 8.16
C GLY A 163 -11.91 3.68 6.79
N ALA A 164 -12.51 4.65 6.09
CA ALA A 164 -13.08 4.42 4.76
C ALA A 164 -11.99 4.18 3.70
N GLY A 165 -10.83 4.81 3.81
CA GLY A 165 -9.69 4.58 2.95
C GLY A 165 -9.17 3.14 3.07
N GLN A 166 -9.05 2.62 4.30
CA GLN A 166 -8.64 1.24 4.56
C GLN A 166 -9.66 0.22 4.02
N LEU A 167 -10.95 0.49 4.16
CA LEU A 167 -11.99 -0.35 3.57
C LEU A 167 -11.94 -0.33 2.04
N ALA A 168 -11.74 0.84 1.44
CA ALA A 168 -11.57 0.94 -0.02
C ALA A 168 -10.30 0.19 -0.49
N LYS A 169 -9.22 0.23 0.28
CA LYS A 169 -8.03 -0.58 0.01
C LYS A 169 -8.33 -2.08 0.11
N SER A 170 -9.13 -2.51 1.07
CA SER A 170 -9.59 -3.91 1.15
C SER A 170 -10.35 -4.33 -0.11
N VAL A 171 -11.26 -3.48 -0.63
CA VAL A 171 -11.94 -3.73 -1.92
C VAL A 171 -10.94 -3.89 -3.07
N ASN A 172 -9.94 -2.99 -3.14
CA ASN A 172 -8.88 -3.10 -4.15
C ASN A 172 -8.13 -4.44 -4.06
N GLN A 173 -7.78 -4.91 -2.87
CA GLN A 173 -7.04 -6.16 -2.67
C GLN A 173 -7.90 -7.40 -2.98
N ILE A 174 -9.18 -7.38 -2.63
CA ILE A 174 -10.17 -8.41 -3.02
C ILE A 174 -10.20 -8.55 -4.54
N CYS A 175 -10.32 -7.43 -5.27
CA CYS A 175 -10.34 -7.44 -6.74
C CYS A 175 -9.03 -7.97 -7.32
N ILE A 176 -7.88 -7.51 -6.82
CA ILE A 176 -6.56 -7.97 -7.31
C ILE A 176 -6.40 -9.48 -7.10
N ALA A 177 -6.77 -10.01 -5.95
CA ALA A 177 -6.66 -11.44 -5.65
C ALA A 177 -7.43 -12.29 -6.67
N GLY A 178 -8.69 -11.92 -6.94
CA GLY A 178 -9.51 -12.61 -7.93
C GLY A 178 -8.97 -12.51 -9.36
N VAL A 179 -8.53 -11.32 -9.76
CA VAL A 179 -7.96 -11.07 -11.10
C VAL A 179 -6.69 -11.87 -11.32
N VAL A 180 -5.75 -11.88 -10.35
CA VAL A 180 -4.47 -12.60 -10.48
C VAL A 180 -4.72 -14.11 -10.54
N GLN A 181 -5.62 -14.65 -9.73
CA GLN A 181 -5.99 -16.06 -9.78
C GLN A 181 -6.63 -16.42 -11.12
N GLY A 182 -7.57 -15.61 -11.62
CA GLY A 182 -8.19 -15.82 -12.92
C GLY A 182 -7.19 -15.83 -14.09
N ILE A 183 -6.20 -14.94 -14.06
CA ILE A 183 -5.13 -14.92 -15.06
C ILE A 183 -4.26 -16.18 -14.95
N ALA A 184 -3.91 -16.61 -13.73
CA ALA A 184 -3.12 -17.83 -13.50
C ALA A 184 -3.81 -19.06 -14.08
N GLU A 185 -5.11 -19.25 -13.80
CA GLU A 185 -5.91 -20.36 -14.34
C GLU A 185 -6.07 -20.26 -15.86
N GLY A 186 -6.33 -19.06 -16.39
CA GLY A 186 -6.47 -18.83 -17.83
C GLY A 186 -5.20 -19.16 -18.61
N LEU A 187 -4.03 -18.75 -18.13
CA LEU A 187 -2.73 -19.08 -18.74
C LEU A 187 -2.44 -20.59 -18.65
N HIS A 188 -2.71 -21.20 -17.50
CA HIS A 188 -2.56 -22.64 -17.33
C HIS A 188 -3.48 -23.41 -18.26
N PHE A 189 -4.76 -23.02 -18.37
CA PHE A 189 -5.73 -23.62 -19.29
C PHE A 189 -5.27 -23.49 -20.75
N ALA A 190 -4.81 -22.32 -21.18
CA ALA A 190 -4.28 -22.10 -22.52
C ALA A 190 -3.14 -23.07 -22.83
N ARG A 191 -2.16 -23.18 -21.95
CA ARG A 191 -1.02 -24.11 -22.08
C ARG A 191 -1.44 -25.55 -22.18
N LYS A 192 -2.38 -26.03 -21.34
CA LYS A 192 -2.87 -27.43 -21.36
C LYS A 192 -3.65 -27.76 -22.62
N ASN A 193 -4.21 -26.76 -23.30
CA ASN A 193 -4.92 -26.93 -24.56
C ASN A 193 -4.06 -26.63 -25.80
N GLY A 194 -2.73 -26.46 -25.64
CA GLY A 194 -1.81 -26.22 -26.75
C GLY A 194 -1.94 -24.85 -27.41
N LEU A 195 -2.54 -23.88 -26.72
CA LEU A 195 -2.61 -22.49 -27.19
C LEU A 195 -1.32 -21.74 -26.86
N GLU A 196 -0.92 -20.83 -27.74
CA GLU A 196 0.19 -19.92 -27.50
C GLU A 196 -0.28 -18.79 -26.60
N GLU A 197 0.21 -18.74 -25.34
CA GLU A 197 -0.25 -17.81 -24.32
C GLU A 197 -0.15 -16.35 -24.79
N ALA A 198 0.90 -16.00 -25.51
CA ALA A 198 1.10 -14.63 -26.02
C ALA A 198 -0.04 -14.20 -26.97
N LYS A 199 -0.46 -15.08 -27.88
CA LYS A 199 -1.57 -14.80 -28.81
C LYS A 199 -2.91 -14.73 -28.09
N VAL A 200 -3.10 -15.57 -27.08
CA VAL A 200 -4.32 -15.51 -26.25
C VAL A 200 -4.40 -14.15 -25.53
N ILE A 201 -3.31 -13.72 -24.88
CA ILE A 201 -3.27 -12.42 -24.20
C ILE A 201 -3.46 -11.27 -25.19
N GLU A 202 -2.80 -11.29 -26.35
CA GLU A 202 -3.00 -10.27 -27.39
C GLU A 202 -4.49 -10.13 -27.77
N ALA A 203 -5.17 -11.24 -27.96
CA ALA A 203 -6.58 -11.26 -28.35
C ALA A 203 -7.52 -10.72 -27.27
N ILE A 204 -7.25 -10.99 -25.97
CA ILE A 204 -8.20 -10.67 -24.90
C ILE A 204 -7.83 -9.41 -24.09
N SER A 205 -6.59 -8.93 -24.19
CA SER A 205 -6.08 -7.82 -23.34
C SER A 205 -6.72 -6.46 -23.62
N LYS A 206 -7.47 -6.31 -24.71
CA LYS A 206 -8.23 -5.10 -25.06
C LYS A 206 -9.74 -5.29 -24.94
N GLY A 207 -10.18 -6.47 -24.52
CA GLY A 207 -11.58 -6.81 -24.31
C GLY A 207 -12.02 -6.74 -22.86
N ALA A 208 -13.18 -7.33 -22.55
CA ALA A 208 -13.80 -7.29 -21.23
C ALA A 208 -12.97 -7.94 -20.10
N ALA A 209 -12.04 -8.81 -20.42
CA ALA A 209 -11.14 -9.46 -19.46
C ALA A 209 -9.88 -8.64 -19.14
N GLN A 210 -9.70 -7.48 -19.76
CA GLN A 210 -8.54 -6.62 -19.59
C GLN A 210 -8.33 -6.22 -18.10
N SER A 211 -7.09 -6.23 -17.68
CA SER A 211 -6.68 -5.69 -16.39
C SER A 211 -5.20 -5.27 -16.43
N TRP A 212 -4.83 -4.36 -15.53
CA TRP A 212 -3.42 -4.00 -15.35
C TRP A 212 -2.56 -5.23 -15.03
N GLN A 213 -3.07 -6.16 -14.25
CA GLN A 213 -2.37 -7.41 -13.89
C GLN A 213 -2.14 -8.28 -15.14
N MET A 214 -3.14 -8.42 -16.01
CA MET A 214 -2.97 -9.14 -17.27
C MET A 214 -1.87 -8.50 -18.12
N GLU A 215 -1.92 -7.20 -18.37
CA GLU A 215 -0.96 -6.52 -19.25
C GLU A 215 0.47 -6.51 -18.70
N ASN A 216 0.65 -6.47 -17.38
CA ASN A 216 1.96 -6.27 -16.75
C ASN A 216 2.54 -7.53 -16.07
N ARG A 217 1.79 -8.63 -15.96
CA ARG A 217 2.21 -9.84 -15.24
C ARG A 217 2.21 -11.13 -16.06
N TRP A 218 1.38 -11.23 -17.09
CA TRP A 218 1.24 -12.49 -17.84
C TRP A 218 2.59 -13.07 -18.31
N LYS A 219 3.48 -12.23 -18.83
CA LYS A 219 4.77 -12.65 -19.36
C LYS A 219 5.66 -13.28 -18.28
N THR A 220 5.82 -12.59 -17.14
CA THR A 220 6.60 -13.10 -16.01
C THR A 220 5.97 -14.32 -15.37
N MET A 221 4.63 -14.45 -15.40
CA MET A 221 3.91 -15.65 -14.96
C MET A 221 4.26 -16.87 -15.83
N VAL A 222 4.28 -16.68 -17.16
CA VAL A 222 4.65 -17.75 -18.13
C VAL A 222 6.13 -18.13 -17.97
N GLU A 223 7.00 -17.14 -17.75
CA GLU A 223 8.45 -17.31 -17.57
C GLU A 223 8.85 -17.84 -16.18
N GLY A 224 7.94 -17.90 -15.21
CA GLY A 224 8.22 -18.35 -13.84
C GLY A 224 9.11 -17.37 -13.06
N ARG A 225 9.05 -16.06 -13.34
CA ARG A 225 9.86 -15.03 -12.70
C ARG A 225 9.00 -14.19 -11.75
N PHE A 226 9.35 -14.19 -10.44
CA PHE A 226 8.52 -13.58 -9.40
C PHE A 226 9.32 -12.71 -8.39
N ASP A 227 10.62 -12.50 -8.59
CA ASP A 227 11.49 -11.75 -7.65
C ASP A 227 11.35 -10.22 -7.81
N PHE A 228 10.11 -9.73 -7.76
CA PHE A 228 9.77 -8.32 -7.90
C PHE A 228 8.37 -8.02 -7.34
N GLY A 229 7.94 -6.78 -7.43
CA GLY A 229 6.56 -6.36 -7.26
C GLY A 229 6.05 -6.41 -5.82
N PHE A 230 4.87 -7.02 -5.63
CA PHE A 230 4.14 -7.03 -4.37
C PHE A 230 4.15 -8.44 -3.74
N ALA A 231 4.86 -8.56 -2.62
CA ALA A 231 5.12 -9.86 -2.00
C ALA A 231 3.85 -10.57 -1.50
N VAL A 232 3.83 -11.90 -1.64
CA VAL A 232 2.78 -12.80 -1.12
C VAL A 232 2.53 -12.54 0.37
N ASP A 233 3.58 -12.36 1.20
CA ASP A 233 3.43 -12.07 2.63
C ASP A 233 2.53 -10.84 2.88
N TRP A 234 2.73 -9.77 2.11
CA TRP A 234 1.93 -8.56 2.22
C TRP A 234 0.51 -8.74 1.68
N MET A 235 0.34 -9.51 0.60
CA MET A 235 -1.00 -9.80 0.10
C MET A 235 -1.79 -10.62 1.10
N ARG A 236 -1.21 -11.64 1.73
CA ARG A 236 -1.86 -12.41 2.79
C ARG A 236 -2.25 -11.56 3.99
N LYS A 237 -1.37 -10.63 4.40
CA LYS A 237 -1.73 -9.64 5.41
C LYS A 237 -2.96 -8.83 4.99
N ASP A 238 -2.97 -8.31 3.76
CA ASP A 238 -4.07 -7.48 3.26
C ASP A 238 -5.38 -8.26 3.14
N LEU A 239 -5.33 -9.52 2.69
CA LEU A 239 -6.51 -10.40 2.61
C LEU A 239 -7.03 -10.77 4.00
N ARG A 240 -6.15 -10.99 4.98
CA ARG A 240 -6.54 -11.19 6.39
C ARG A 240 -7.32 -9.98 6.91
N ILE A 241 -6.83 -8.76 6.67
CA ILE A 241 -7.52 -7.52 7.06
C ILE A 241 -8.91 -7.43 6.41
N ALA A 242 -9.01 -7.75 5.11
CA ALA A 242 -10.29 -7.75 4.39
C ALA A 242 -11.27 -8.79 4.93
N LEU A 243 -10.80 -10.02 5.20
CA LEU A 243 -11.62 -11.10 5.77
C LEU A 243 -12.09 -10.78 7.20
N ASP A 244 -11.23 -10.15 8.02
CA ASP A 244 -11.59 -9.70 9.36
C ASP A 244 -12.64 -8.58 9.33
N ALA A 245 -12.54 -7.65 8.37
CA ALA A 245 -13.56 -6.63 8.15
C ALA A 245 -14.88 -7.26 7.67
N ALA A 246 -14.82 -8.25 6.79
CA ALA A 246 -15.99 -8.99 6.29
C ALA A 246 -16.73 -9.71 7.42
N ARG A 247 -16.02 -10.39 8.36
CA ARG A 247 -16.64 -11.03 9.53
C ARG A 247 -17.42 -10.03 10.38
N LYS A 248 -16.90 -8.81 10.53
CA LYS A 248 -17.56 -7.74 11.33
C LYS A 248 -18.77 -7.14 10.63
N SER A 249 -18.74 -7.04 9.30
CA SER A 249 -19.81 -6.44 8.50
C SER A 249 -20.88 -7.45 8.02
N GLY A 250 -20.60 -8.75 8.09
CA GLY A 250 -21.42 -9.80 7.52
C GLY A 250 -21.24 -9.98 6.00
N ALA A 251 -20.21 -9.37 5.39
CA ALA A 251 -19.94 -9.55 3.97
C ALA A 251 -19.42 -10.96 3.68
N SER A 252 -19.87 -11.59 2.57
CA SER A 252 -19.44 -12.91 2.14
C SER A 252 -18.31 -12.77 1.11
N LEU A 253 -17.12 -13.31 1.41
CA LEU A 253 -15.92 -13.25 0.57
C LEU A 253 -15.33 -14.66 0.28
N PRO A 254 -16.10 -15.59 -0.32
CA PRO A 254 -15.65 -16.98 -0.52
C PRO A 254 -14.41 -17.07 -1.43
N LEU A 255 -14.38 -16.31 -2.54
CA LEU A 255 -13.24 -16.29 -3.46
C LEU A 255 -11.96 -15.75 -2.76
N THR A 256 -12.09 -14.66 -2.01
CA THR A 256 -10.96 -14.07 -1.29
C THR A 256 -10.37 -15.05 -0.28
N ALA A 257 -11.22 -15.76 0.46
CA ALA A 257 -10.78 -16.76 1.42
C ALA A 257 -10.06 -17.94 0.73
N LEU A 258 -10.56 -18.38 -0.41
CA LEU A 258 -9.94 -19.45 -1.21
C LEU A 258 -8.57 -19.01 -1.75
N VAL A 259 -8.47 -17.79 -2.30
CA VAL A 259 -7.21 -17.28 -2.86
C VAL A 259 -6.18 -17.03 -1.75
N ASP A 260 -6.59 -16.61 -0.54
CA ASP A 260 -5.67 -16.54 0.59
C ASP A 260 -5.06 -17.91 0.93
N GLN A 261 -5.85 -19.01 0.87
CA GLN A 261 -5.31 -20.37 1.05
C GLN A 261 -4.30 -20.72 -0.05
N PHE A 262 -4.56 -20.30 -1.29
CA PHE A 262 -3.62 -20.51 -2.39
C PHE A 262 -2.29 -19.76 -2.16
N TYR A 263 -2.34 -18.55 -1.65
CA TYR A 263 -1.13 -17.83 -1.23
C TYR A 263 -0.44 -18.49 -0.02
N ALA A 264 -1.21 -19.10 0.88
CA ALA A 264 -0.62 -19.88 1.97
C ALA A 264 0.25 -21.04 1.48
N ASP A 265 -0.17 -21.72 0.40
CA ASP A 265 0.63 -22.78 -0.21
C ASP A 265 1.95 -22.23 -0.77
N VAL A 266 1.91 -21.11 -1.48
CA VAL A 266 3.12 -20.43 -2.01
C VAL A 266 4.05 -20.03 -0.87
N GLN A 267 3.51 -19.52 0.22
CA GLN A 267 4.28 -19.14 1.41
C GLN A 267 4.91 -20.34 2.10
N ALA A 268 4.17 -21.45 2.23
CA ALA A 268 4.65 -22.69 2.85
C ALA A 268 5.83 -23.31 2.08
N GLU A 269 5.94 -23.07 0.78
CA GLU A 269 7.07 -23.46 -0.06
C GLU A 269 8.30 -22.54 0.07
N GLY A 270 8.26 -21.56 0.97
CA GLY A 270 9.36 -20.62 1.20
C GLY A 270 9.34 -19.38 0.29
N HIS A 271 8.26 -19.17 -0.47
CA HIS A 271 8.17 -18.13 -1.49
C HIS A 271 7.34 -16.91 -1.05
N GLY A 272 7.27 -16.63 0.24
CA GLY A 272 6.53 -15.48 0.77
C GLY A 272 6.96 -14.11 0.23
N ARG A 273 8.19 -14.01 -0.30
CA ARG A 273 8.71 -12.78 -0.91
C ARG A 273 8.45 -12.66 -2.41
N TRP A 274 7.94 -13.68 -3.06
CA TRP A 274 7.57 -13.63 -4.46
C TRP A 274 6.40 -12.68 -4.72
N ASP A 275 6.33 -12.14 -5.94
CA ASP A 275 5.18 -11.33 -6.41
C ASP A 275 3.87 -12.14 -6.36
N THR A 276 2.77 -11.46 -6.12
CA THR A 276 1.43 -12.06 -6.07
C THR A 276 1.07 -12.88 -7.31
N SER A 277 1.67 -12.59 -8.46
CA SER A 277 1.49 -13.36 -9.71
C SER A 277 2.03 -14.79 -9.64
N SER A 278 2.78 -15.13 -8.58
CA SER A 278 3.28 -16.49 -8.34
C SER A 278 2.21 -17.54 -8.08
N LEU A 279 0.94 -17.18 -7.96
CA LEU A 279 -0.18 -18.14 -7.89
C LEU A 279 -0.16 -19.18 -9.01
N ILE A 280 0.33 -18.84 -10.20
CA ILE A 280 0.46 -19.77 -11.32
C ILE A 280 1.42 -20.93 -11.03
N SER A 281 2.42 -20.75 -10.16
CA SER A 281 3.38 -21.82 -9.83
C SER A 281 2.71 -23.05 -9.24
N ARG A 282 1.62 -22.87 -8.49
CA ARG A 282 0.81 -23.96 -7.92
C ARG A 282 0.15 -24.85 -8.97
N LEU A 283 -0.16 -24.31 -10.14
CA LEU A 283 -0.86 -25.00 -11.22
C LEU A 283 0.10 -25.77 -12.14
N ASN A 284 1.38 -25.48 -12.06
CA ASN A 284 2.43 -26.08 -12.88
C ASN A 284 3.10 -27.30 -12.23
N ARG A 285 2.52 -27.83 -11.17
CA ARG A 285 2.97 -29.04 -10.45
C ARG A 285 2.64 -30.31 -11.20
#